data_fb8c6ac58a02c267dcafbfbe3ff8f08a
#
_entry.id   fb8c6ac58a02c267dcafbfbe3ff8f08a
#
_cell.length_a   1.000
_cell.length_b   1.000
_cell.length_c   1.000
_cell.angle_alpha   90.00
_cell.angle_beta   90.00
_cell.angle_gamma   90.00
#
_symmetry.space_group_name_H-M   'P 1'
#
loop_
_entity.id
_entity.type
_entity.pdbx_description
1 polymer ?
#
loop_
_entity_poly.entity_id
_entity_poly.type
_entity_poly.pdbx_seq_one_letter_code
_entity_poly.pdbx_strand_id
1 'polypeptide(L)'
;LRTGDRAHGGGGAAISFCYTSRVTLTPYDLNLRHLRAVAAIRRCGSVSRAAGEVALSQPAVTQGVAKLEDQLGLRLFERAAAGMTPTPAGARLAARIEAGAGAMAAAFEAIRGSSKGGFGGAANLVTMSQVRALLALAAAGSFVDAAQASNLSQPSLHRAVRDVERLSGVPLVE
;
A
#
# COMPACT_ATOMS: atom_id res chain seq x y z
N LEU A 1 -5.98 -70.75 9.49
CA LEU A 1 -6.14 -70.26 10.88
C LEU A 1 -5.91 -68.75 10.93
N ARG A 2 -7.05 -68.13 11.19
CA ARG A 2 -7.31 -67.08 12.20
C ARG A 2 -6.62 -65.78 12.06
N THR A 3 -7.51 -64.82 11.84
CA THR A 3 -7.97 -63.68 12.65
C THR A 3 -7.10 -62.48 12.38
N GLY A 4 -7.59 -61.42 11.82
CA GLY A 4 -8.68 -60.53 12.30
C GLY A 4 -8.04 -59.46 13.14
N ASP A 5 -7.89 -58.27 12.57
CA ASP A 5 -8.31 -57.13 13.38
C ASP A 5 -8.58 -55.91 12.51
N ARG A 6 -9.71 -55.31 12.81
CA ARG A 6 -10.13 -54.01 12.27
C ARG A 6 -9.55 -52.94 13.19
N ALA A 7 -8.87 -51.96 12.66
CA ALA A 7 -8.68 -50.69 13.36
C ALA A 7 -9.12 -49.55 12.47
N HIS A 8 -10.20 -48.92 12.88
CA HIS A 8 -10.66 -47.60 12.49
C HIS A 8 -9.59 -46.56 12.89
N GLY A 9 -9.40 -45.59 12.08
CA GLY A 9 -8.61 -44.45 12.52
C GLY A 9 -8.51 -43.33 11.49
N GLY A 10 -9.42 -42.38 11.56
CA GLY A 10 -9.15 -40.97 11.45
C GLY A 10 -8.67 -40.43 10.10
N GLY A 11 -9.62 -40.01 9.27
CA GLY A 11 -9.36 -39.08 8.18
C GLY A 11 -8.84 -37.76 8.70
N GLY A 12 -7.52 -37.58 8.74
CA GLY A 12 -6.87 -36.30 8.82
C GLY A 12 -6.86 -35.70 7.43
N ALA A 13 -7.78 -34.76 7.15
CA ALA A 13 -7.70 -33.93 5.98
C ALA A 13 -6.38 -33.16 6.07
N ALA A 14 -5.36 -33.63 5.37
CA ALA A 14 -4.18 -32.87 5.08
C ALA A 14 -4.63 -31.69 4.24
N ILE A 15 -4.76 -30.54 4.88
CA ILE A 15 -4.87 -29.24 4.18
C ILE A 15 -3.53 -29.08 3.49
N SER A 16 -3.48 -29.52 2.23
CA SER A 16 -2.37 -29.23 1.33
C SER A 16 -2.38 -27.72 1.09
N PHE A 17 -1.67 -27.00 1.91
CA PHE A 17 -1.36 -25.62 1.68
C PHE A 17 -0.36 -25.61 0.51
N CYS A 18 -0.88 -25.51 -0.71
CA CYS A 18 -0.08 -25.23 -1.90
C CYS A 18 0.65 -23.91 -1.66
N TYR A 19 1.89 -24.02 -1.25
CA TYR A 19 2.85 -22.91 -1.16
C TYR A 19 3.27 -22.57 -2.60
N THR A 20 2.38 -21.88 -3.31
CA THR A 20 2.67 -21.34 -4.64
C THR A 20 3.66 -20.20 -4.49
N SER A 21 4.85 -20.38 -5.08
CA SER A 21 5.83 -19.39 -5.50
C SER A 21 5.97 -18.16 -4.59
N ARG A 22 7.06 -18.08 -3.85
CA ARG A 22 7.49 -16.88 -3.14
C ARG A 22 7.76 -15.76 -4.14
N VAL A 23 6.73 -15.09 -4.59
CA VAL A 23 6.89 -13.75 -5.13
C VAL A 23 7.34 -12.91 -3.94
N THR A 24 8.59 -12.46 -3.96
CA THR A 24 9.11 -11.57 -2.92
C THR A 24 8.36 -10.25 -3.04
N LEU A 25 7.37 -10.05 -2.16
CA LEU A 25 6.57 -8.82 -2.12
C LEU A 25 7.49 -7.65 -1.79
N THR A 26 7.54 -6.68 -2.68
CA THR A 26 8.24 -5.42 -2.44
C THR A 26 7.24 -4.34 -2.01
N PRO A 27 7.68 -3.29 -1.31
CA PRO A 27 6.80 -2.15 -0.98
C PRO A 27 6.14 -1.54 -2.22
N TYR A 28 6.77 -1.64 -3.37
CA TYR A 28 6.29 -1.05 -4.64
C TYR A 28 5.14 -1.84 -5.29
N ASP A 29 4.90 -3.07 -4.84
CA ASP A 29 3.77 -3.90 -5.30
C ASP A 29 2.46 -3.51 -4.60
N LEU A 30 2.55 -2.70 -3.55
CA LEU A 30 1.40 -2.25 -2.78
C LEU A 30 0.80 -0.98 -3.37
N ASN A 31 -0.52 -0.88 -3.30
CA ASN A 31 -1.25 0.31 -3.77
C ASN A 31 -1.43 1.31 -2.62
N LEU A 32 -0.87 2.52 -2.78
CA LEU A 32 -0.98 3.58 -1.76
C LEU A 32 -2.42 3.96 -1.41
N ARG A 33 -3.36 3.89 -2.37
CA ARG A 33 -4.77 4.15 -2.08
C ARG A 33 -5.35 3.10 -1.12
N HIS A 34 -5.01 1.83 -1.33
CA HIS A 34 -5.44 0.75 -0.42
C HIS A 34 -4.80 0.90 0.96
N LEU A 35 -3.51 1.25 1.01
CA LEU A 35 -2.83 1.53 2.28
C LEU A 35 -3.50 2.69 3.03
N ARG A 36 -3.81 3.79 2.36
CA ARG A 36 -4.54 4.92 2.96
C ARG A 36 -5.92 4.51 3.46
N ALA A 37 -6.62 3.63 2.74
CA ALA A 37 -7.91 3.10 3.18
C ALA A 37 -7.78 2.32 4.50
N VAL A 38 -6.70 1.54 4.70
CA VAL A 38 -6.42 0.85 5.98
C VAL A 38 -6.28 1.85 7.12
N ALA A 39 -5.52 2.92 6.93
CA ALA A 39 -5.36 3.97 7.95
C ALA A 39 -6.69 4.68 8.24
N ALA A 40 -7.46 5.01 7.21
CA ALA A 40 -8.77 5.63 7.35
C ALA A 40 -9.78 4.75 8.10
N ILE A 41 -9.84 3.44 7.81
CA ILE A 41 -10.72 2.51 8.53
C ILE A 41 -10.34 2.46 10.01
N ARG A 42 -9.05 2.42 10.34
CA ARG A 42 -8.59 2.44 11.74
C ARG A 42 -9.08 3.69 12.47
N ARG A 43 -8.99 4.87 11.85
CA ARG A 43 -9.47 6.14 12.46
C ARG A 43 -10.98 6.20 12.57
N CYS A 44 -11.68 5.80 11.52
CA CYS A 44 -13.13 5.93 11.45
C CYS A 44 -13.90 4.79 12.13
N GLY A 45 -13.29 3.61 12.31
CA GLY A 45 -13.94 2.39 12.76
C GLY A 45 -14.99 1.85 11.78
N SER A 46 -15.09 2.40 10.56
CA SER A 46 -16.14 2.11 9.59
C SER A 46 -15.62 2.25 8.16
N VAL A 47 -15.91 1.24 7.32
CA VAL A 47 -15.58 1.25 5.89
C VAL A 47 -16.29 2.38 5.16
N SER A 48 -17.55 2.64 5.49
CA SER A 48 -18.34 3.69 4.84
C SER A 48 -17.75 5.09 5.10
N ARG A 49 -17.41 5.40 6.36
CA ARG A 49 -16.78 6.68 6.71
C ARG A 49 -15.40 6.81 6.10
N ALA A 50 -14.61 5.74 6.15
CA ALA A 50 -13.28 5.72 5.53
C ALA A 50 -13.34 5.95 4.01
N ALA A 51 -14.34 5.40 3.33
CA ALA A 51 -14.54 5.59 1.89
C ALA A 51 -14.71 7.07 1.54
N GLY A 52 -15.51 7.81 2.33
CA GLY A 52 -15.66 9.26 2.18
C GLY A 52 -14.33 10.01 2.39
N GLU A 53 -13.56 9.62 3.41
CA GLU A 53 -12.28 10.27 3.73
C GLU A 53 -11.21 10.10 2.63
N VAL A 54 -11.14 8.89 2.03
CA VAL A 54 -10.16 8.62 0.96
C VAL A 54 -10.68 8.87 -0.46
N ALA A 55 -11.88 9.43 -0.59
CA ALA A 55 -12.56 9.69 -1.86
C ALA A 55 -12.63 8.43 -2.76
N LEU A 56 -13.02 7.31 -2.17
CA LEU A 56 -13.27 6.04 -2.84
C LEU A 56 -14.70 5.56 -2.57
N SER A 57 -15.21 4.67 -3.41
CA SER A 57 -16.45 3.97 -3.10
C SER A 57 -16.23 2.93 -2.00
N GLN A 58 -17.27 2.63 -1.23
CA GLN A 58 -17.20 1.59 -0.18
C GLN A 58 -16.78 0.21 -0.74
N PRO A 59 -17.29 -0.27 -1.89
CA PRO A 59 -16.78 -1.50 -2.52
C PRO A 59 -15.29 -1.43 -2.86
N ALA A 60 -14.80 -0.29 -3.38
CA ALA A 60 -13.38 -0.13 -3.70
C ALA A 60 -12.48 -0.21 -2.45
N VAL A 61 -12.92 0.38 -1.34
CA VAL A 61 -12.21 0.26 -0.05
C VAL A 61 -12.20 -1.19 0.42
N THR A 62 -13.34 -1.88 0.38
CA THR A 62 -13.45 -3.28 0.81
C THR A 62 -12.55 -4.20 -0.03
N GLN A 63 -12.60 -4.05 -1.36
CA GLN A 63 -11.74 -4.83 -2.27
C GLN A 63 -10.27 -4.49 -2.09
N GLY A 64 -9.95 -3.22 -1.89
CA GLY A 64 -8.58 -2.76 -1.66
C GLY A 64 -7.96 -3.35 -0.39
N VAL A 65 -8.72 -3.41 0.69
CA VAL A 65 -8.28 -4.04 1.95
C VAL A 65 -8.12 -5.53 1.78
N ALA A 66 -9.11 -6.22 1.18
CA ALA A 66 -9.00 -7.66 0.92
C ALA A 66 -7.77 -8.01 0.09
N LYS A 67 -7.49 -7.23 -0.97
CA LYS A 67 -6.30 -7.41 -1.79
C LYS A 67 -5.01 -7.24 -0.99
N LEU A 68 -4.94 -6.26 -0.08
CA LEU A 68 -3.78 -6.09 0.79
C LEU A 68 -3.63 -7.25 1.77
N GLU A 69 -4.71 -7.73 2.36
CA GLU A 69 -4.70 -8.90 3.25
C GLU A 69 -4.16 -10.14 2.52
N ASP A 70 -4.62 -10.38 1.28
CA ASP A 70 -4.14 -11.47 0.44
C ASP A 70 -2.65 -11.32 0.11
N GLN A 71 -2.21 -10.12 -0.30
CA GLN A 71 -0.80 -9.85 -0.62
C GLN A 71 0.13 -10.03 0.58
N LEU A 72 -0.33 -9.63 1.76
CA LEU A 72 0.46 -9.69 3.00
C LEU A 72 0.34 -11.05 3.72
N GLY A 73 -0.64 -11.87 3.34
CA GLY A 73 -0.96 -13.12 4.04
C GLY A 73 -1.44 -12.90 5.47
N LEU A 74 -2.02 -11.73 5.77
CA LEU A 74 -2.40 -11.31 7.13
C LEU A 74 -3.79 -10.70 7.12
N ARG A 75 -4.57 -10.97 8.17
CA ARG A 75 -5.80 -10.21 8.43
C ARG A 75 -5.45 -8.87 9.09
N LEU A 76 -5.98 -7.79 8.52
CA LEU A 76 -5.77 -6.43 9.03
C LEU A 76 -6.94 -5.96 9.89
N PHE A 77 -8.13 -6.49 9.65
CA PHE A 77 -9.34 -6.13 10.39
C PHE A 77 -10.19 -7.35 10.71
N GLU A 78 -10.93 -7.23 11.80
CA GLU A 78 -11.99 -8.13 12.23
C GLU A 78 -13.32 -7.39 12.26
N ARG A 79 -14.41 -8.11 11.93
CA ARG A 79 -15.76 -7.57 12.08
C ARG A 79 -16.19 -7.74 13.54
N ALA A 80 -16.57 -6.65 14.18
CA ALA A 80 -17.17 -6.63 15.50
C ALA A 80 -18.56 -6.01 15.44
N ALA A 81 -19.34 -6.19 16.48
CA ALA A 81 -20.69 -5.58 16.58
C ALA A 81 -20.66 -4.05 16.43
N ALA A 82 -19.58 -3.41 16.88
CA ALA A 82 -19.36 -1.97 16.78
C ALA A 82 -18.74 -1.50 15.45
N GLY A 83 -18.49 -2.40 14.48
CA GLY A 83 -17.90 -2.08 13.19
C GLY A 83 -16.64 -2.86 12.86
N MET A 84 -15.61 -2.19 12.33
CA MET A 84 -14.33 -2.78 11.94
C MET A 84 -13.28 -2.48 13.02
N THR A 85 -12.75 -3.52 13.63
CA THR A 85 -11.66 -3.43 14.63
C THR A 85 -10.34 -3.87 13.99
N PRO A 86 -9.26 -3.07 14.09
CA PRO A 86 -7.96 -3.49 13.56
C PRO A 86 -7.36 -4.62 14.40
N THR A 87 -6.80 -5.61 13.72
CA THR A 87 -5.92 -6.61 14.37
C THR A 87 -4.62 -5.94 14.85
N PRO A 88 -3.80 -6.60 15.68
CA PRO A 88 -2.48 -6.08 16.05
C PRO A 88 -1.59 -5.77 14.82
N ALA A 89 -1.69 -6.58 13.76
CA ALA A 89 -0.99 -6.34 12.50
C ALA A 89 -1.55 -5.12 11.77
N GLY A 90 -2.88 -5.01 11.67
CA GLY A 90 -3.58 -3.89 11.07
C GLY A 90 -3.28 -2.57 11.79
N ALA A 91 -3.27 -2.58 13.13
CA ALA A 91 -2.95 -1.40 13.92
C ALA A 91 -1.51 -0.91 13.68
N ARG A 92 -0.54 -1.83 13.64
CA ARG A 92 0.87 -1.50 13.33
C ARG A 92 1.03 -0.97 11.92
N LEU A 93 0.40 -1.61 10.93
CA LEU A 93 0.45 -1.17 9.54
C LEU A 93 -0.16 0.23 9.39
N ALA A 94 -1.35 0.44 9.93
CA ALA A 94 -2.03 1.74 9.87
C ALA A 94 -1.19 2.87 10.50
N ALA A 95 -0.56 2.62 11.64
CA ALA A 95 0.32 3.61 12.29
C ALA A 95 1.52 3.98 11.40
N ARG A 96 2.14 3.00 10.72
CA ARG A 96 3.24 3.27 9.78
C ARG A 96 2.77 4.03 8.53
N ILE A 97 1.59 3.71 8.02
CA ILE A 97 0.99 4.43 6.90
C ILE A 97 0.72 5.89 7.29
N GLU A 98 0.18 6.12 8.48
CA GLU A 98 -0.10 7.47 8.98
C GLU A 98 1.19 8.30 9.12
N ALA A 99 2.23 7.71 9.70
CA ALA A 99 3.54 8.35 9.81
C ALA A 99 4.14 8.68 8.43
N GLY A 100 4.09 7.74 7.48
CA GLY A 100 4.58 7.96 6.11
C GLY A 100 3.76 9.02 5.35
N ALA A 101 2.43 9.01 5.49
CA ALA A 101 1.56 10.01 4.90
C ALA A 101 1.82 11.41 5.48
N GLY A 102 2.04 11.51 6.79
CA GLY A 102 2.42 12.75 7.45
C GLY A 102 3.77 13.29 6.98
N ALA A 103 4.77 12.42 6.87
CA ALA A 103 6.09 12.81 6.35
C ALA A 103 6.00 13.28 4.89
N MET A 104 5.22 12.60 4.06
CA MET A 104 4.99 12.99 2.67
C MET A 104 4.27 14.34 2.58
N ALA A 105 3.24 14.57 3.40
CA ALA A 105 2.54 15.85 3.45
C ALA A 105 3.49 16.98 3.86
N ALA A 106 4.29 16.77 4.91
CA ALA A 106 5.28 17.74 5.36
C ALA A 106 6.34 18.06 4.29
N ALA A 107 6.81 17.03 3.54
CA ALA A 107 7.73 17.21 2.43
C ALA A 107 7.11 18.07 1.32
N PHE A 108 5.85 17.81 0.94
CA PHE A 108 5.15 18.64 -0.06
C PHE A 108 4.98 20.09 0.39
N GLU A 109 4.64 20.32 1.67
CA GLU A 109 4.55 21.69 2.20
C GLU A 109 5.92 22.38 2.24
N ALA A 110 6.98 21.67 2.61
CA ALA A 110 8.33 22.21 2.63
C ALA A 110 8.82 22.60 1.23
N ILE A 111 8.56 21.76 0.21
CA ILE A 111 8.92 22.02 -1.18
C ILE A 111 8.13 23.20 -1.73
N ARG A 112 6.83 23.28 -1.44
CA ARG A 112 5.97 24.37 -1.92
C ARG A 112 6.34 25.72 -1.33
N GLY A 113 6.74 25.75 -0.07
CA GLY A 113 7.08 27.01 0.62
C GLY A 113 6.04 28.11 0.36
N SER A 114 6.49 29.22 -0.21
CA SER A 114 5.62 30.36 -0.60
C SER A 114 5.00 30.22 -1.99
N SER A 115 5.24 29.13 -2.72
CA SER A 115 4.70 28.92 -4.07
C SER A 115 3.19 28.75 -4.03
N LYS A 116 2.48 29.48 -4.89
CA LYS A 116 1.01 29.37 -5.05
C LYS A 116 0.59 28.23 -5.99
N GLY A 117 1.54 27.51 -6.59
CA GLY A 117 1.30 26.40 -7.50
C GLY A 117 0.93 25.09 -6.79
N GLY A 118 0.51 24.10 -7.58
CA GLY A 118 0.19 22.77 -7.11
C GLY A 118 -1.22 22.60 -6.54
N PHE A 119 -1.53 21.37 -6.15
CA PHE A 119 -2.86 20.99 -5.67
C PHE A 119 -2.88 20.85 -4.15
N GLY A 120 -3.92 21.42 -3.50
CA GLY A 120 -4.18 21.14 -2.09
C GLY A 120 -4.34 19.63 -1.87
N GLY A 121 -3.63 19.09 -0.87
CA GLY A 121 -3.63 17.64 -0.63
C GLY A 121 -2.87 16.80 -1.67
N ALA A 122 -1.97 17.40 -2.44
CA ALA A 122 -1.17 16.75 -3.49
C ALA A 122 -0.51 15.45 -3.02
N ALA A 123 -0.02 15.41 -1.78
CA ALA A 123 0.54 14.20 -1.17
C ALA A 123 -0.41 12.99 -1.23
N ASN A 124 -1.74 13.22 -1.21
CA ASN A 124 -2.74 12.15 -1.30
C ASN A 124 -2.93 11.60 -2.71
N LEU A 125 -2.48 12.33 -3.73
CA LEU A 125 -2.58 11.94 -5.14
C LEU A 125 -1.35 11.16 -5.63
N VAL A 126 -0.26 11.18 -4.87
CA VAL A 126 0.97 10.45 -5.20
C VAL A 126 0.71 8.95 -5.20
N THR A 127 1.27 8.27 -6.19
CA THR A 127 1.21 6.81 -6.37
C THR A 127 2.52 6.14 -5.93
N MET A 128 2.48 4.83 -5.67
CA MET A 128 3.68 4.07 -5.31
C MET A 128 4.73 4.07 -6.42
N SER A 129 4.29 4.07 -7.69
CA SER A 129 5.20 4.15 -8.83
C SER A 129 5.96 5.48 -8.88
N GLN A 130 5.30 6.58 -8.54
CA GLN A 130 5.94 7.90 -8.44
C GLN A 130 6.92 7.97 -7.27
N VAL A 131 6.56 7.42 -6.11
CA VAL A 131 7.48 7.31 -4.97
C VAL A 131 8.72 6.50 -5.35
N ARG A 132 8.53 5.35 -5.99
CA ARG A 132 9.64 4.51 -6.48
C ARG A 132 10.57 5.27 -7.42
N ALA A 133 10.01 6.01 -8.37
CA ALA A 133 10.78 6.76 -9.34
C ALA A 133 11.61 7.88 -8.68
N LEU A 134 11.00 8.64 -7.74
CA LEU A 134 11.70 9.68 -7.00
C LEU A 134 12.82 9.12 -6.14
N LEU A 135 12.59 8.02 -5.43
CA LEU A 135 13.62 7.39 -4.61
C LEU A 135 14.76 6.83 -5.45
N ALA A 136 14.46 6.23 -6.60
CA ALA A 136 15.47 5.75 -7.53
C ALA A 136 16.34 6.90 -8.07
N LEU A 137 15.70 8.00 -8.48
CA LEU A 137 16.42 9.18 -8.98
C LEU A 137 17.27 9.84 -7.90
N ALA A 138 16.72 10.01 -6.69
CA ALA A 138 17.44 10.59 -5.56
C ALA A 138 18.68 9.76 -5.16
N ALA A 139 18.57 8.42 -5.25
CA ALA A 139 19.68 7.52 -4.93
C ALA A 139 20.77 7.46 -6.01
N ALA A 140 20.37 7.56 -7.28
CA ALA A 140 21.28 7.38 -8.41
C ALA A 140 21.87 8.69 -8.96
N GLY A 141 21.20 9.83 -8.73
CA GLY A 141 21.63 11.15 -9.18
C GLY A 141 21.44 11.42 -10.68
N SER A 142 21.11 10.41 -11.49
CA SER A 142 20.80 10.57 -12.92
C SER A 142 19.64 9.69 -13.37
N PHE A 143 18.91 10.12 -14.42
CA PHE A 143 17.84 9.31 -14.99
C PHE A 143 18.32 8.00 -15.62
N VAL A 144 19.55 7.99 -16.16
CA VAL A 144 20.16 6.81 -16.76
C VAL A 144 20.44 5.76 -15.69
N ASP A 145 21.17 6.14 -14.64
CA ASP A 145 21.54 5.23 -13.55
C ASP A 145 20.31 4.80 -12.74
N ALA A 146 19.37 5.71 -12.51
CA ALA A 146 18.09 5.38 -11.87
C ALA A 146 17.30 4.33 -12.65
N ALA A 147 17.28 4.42 -13.99
CA ALA A 147 16.60 3.44 -14.84
C ALA A 147 17.25 2.06 -14.70
N GLN A 148 18.57 1.99 -14.75
CA GLN A 148 19.31 0.74 -14.60
C GLN A 148 19.11 0.11 -13.21
N ALA A 149 19.26 0.91 -12.14
CA ALA A 149 19.16 0.43 -10.77
C ALA A 149 17.74 0.00 -10.36
N SER A 150 16.70 0.67 -10.89
CA SER A 150 15.32 0.44 -10.48
C SER A 150 14.53 -0.51 -11.38
N ASN A 151 15.12 -0.95 -12.50
CA ASN A 151 14.43 -1.70 -13.56
C ASN A 151 13.17 -0.96 -14.08
N LEU A 152 13.23 0.37 -14.12
CA LEU A 152 12.24 1.24 -14.73
C LEU A 152 12.79 1.82 -16.04
N SER A 153 11.92 2.03 -17.03
CA SER A 153 12.35 2.72 -18.25
C SER A 153 12.57 4.21 -17.99
N GLN A 154 13.54 4.83 -18.66
CA GLN A 154 13.78 6.28 -18.56
C GLN A 154 12.49 7.10 -18.84
N PRO A 155 11.69 6.80 -19.89
CA PRO A 155 10.44 7.51 -20.12
C PRO A 155 9.46 7.40 -18.94
N SER A 156 9.42 6.25 -18.24
CA SER A 156 8.57 6.07 -17.06
C SER A 156 9.04 6.91 -15.88
N LEU A 157 10.36 6.98 -15.67
CA LEU A 157 10.96 7.85 -14.64
C LEU A 157 10.65 9.33 -14.90
N HIS A 158 10.91 9.81 -16.13
CA HIS A 158 10.61 11.19 -16.51
C HIS A 158 9.14 11.52 -16.32
N ARG A 159 8.23 10.64 -16.74
CA ARG A 159 6.79 10.86 -16.56
C ARG A 159 6.43 10.95 -15.08
N ALA A 160 6.92 10.01 -14.26
CA ALA A 160 6.64 9.97 -12.84
C ALA A 160 7.12 11.23 -12.12
N VAL A 161 8.32 11.72 -12.42
CA VAL A 161 8.88 12.96 -11.85
C VAL A 161 8.03 14.16 -12.27
N ARG A 162 7.75 14.34 -13.57
CA ARG A 162 6.91 15.42 -14.07
C ARG A 162 5.49 15.42 -13.47
N ASP A 163 4.93 14.24 -13.22
CA ASP A 163 3.63 14.14 -12.57
C ASP A 163 3.69 14.66 -11.13
N VAL A 164 4.77 14.37 -10.39
CA VAL A 164 4.95 14.88 -9.03
C VAL A 164 5.25 16.38 -9.04
N GLU A 165 6.05 16.89 -9.97
CA GLU A 165 6.27 18.31 -10.17
C GLU A 165 4.95 19.07 -10.43
N ARG A 166 4.08 18.48 -11.27
CA ARG A 166 2.75 19.04 -11.52
C ARG A 166 1.88 19.04 -10.26
N LEU A 167 1.95 17.97 -9.45
CA LEU A 167 1.22 17.89 -8.19
C LEU A 167 1.73 18.89 -7.14
N SER A 168 3.04 19.03 -7.02
CA SER A 168 3.68 19.97 -6.08
C SER A 168 3.62 21.41 -6.54
N GLY A 169 3.58 21.65 -7.86
CA GLY A 169 3.68 22.96 -8.47
C GLY A 169 5.09 23.53 -8.48
N VAL A 170 6.10 22.68 -8.25
CA VAL A 170 7.52 23.07 -8.16
C VAL A 170 8.37 22.08 -8.94
N PRO A 171 9.38 22.54 -9.73
CA PRO A 171 10.36 21.64 -10.34
C PRO A 171 11.18 20.94 -9.24
N LEU A 172 11.42 19.64 -9.41
CA LEU A 172 12.17 18.82 -8.47
C LEU A 172 13.57 18.47 -8.98
N VAL A 173 13.76 18.56 -10.30
CA VAL A 173 15.03 18.30 -10.96
C VAL A 173 15.30 19.42 -11.99
N GLU A 174 16.57 19.79 -12.10
CA GLU A 174 17.09 20.74 -13.11
C GLU A 174 17.54 20.01 -14.37
#